data_324087bda008fb20c1a74c2c8274c8f2
#
_entry.id   324087bda008fb20c1a74c2c8274c8f2
#
_cell.length_a   1.000
_cell.length_b   1.000
_cell.length_c   1.000
_cell.angle_alpha   90.00
_cell.angle_beta   90.00
_cell.angle_gamma   90.00
#
_symmetry.space_group_name_H-M   'P 1'
#
loop_
_entity.id
_entity.type
_entity.pdbx_description
1 polymer ?
#
loop_
_entity_poly.entity_id
_entity_poly.type
_entity_poly.pdbx_seq_one_letter_code
_entity_poly.pdbx_strand_id
1 'polypeptide(L)'
;GAGGNLLEWLRLGARPKHLAGVELLPERHAIARQVLPPAVTLWQGDASTLAIEPGSRDIVCQHTVFSSLLDDAFAQRLAAAMWQWVAPGGGVLWYDFTVENPRNPDVRGVPLARVRALFPQARVRWQRVTLAPPIARRVCRVHPCLYPVFNALPLLRTHVLAWLGKPVGR
;
A
#
# COMPACT_ATOMS: atom_id res chain seq x y z
N GLY A 1 2.23 -4.18 8.93
CA GLY A 1 3.21 -5.25 8.69
C GLY A 1 4.41 -5.19 9.61
N ALA A 2 5.32 -6.15 9.49
CA ALA A 2 6.49 -6.29 10.34
C ALA A 2 7.64 -5.26 10.04
N GLY A 3 7.32 -4.11 9.48
CA GLY A 3 8.27 -3.02 9.25
C GLY A 3 9.00 -3.01 7.91
N GLY A 4 8.83 -4.05 7.06
CA GLY A 4 9.59 -4.19 5.81
C GLY A 4 9.49 -3.00 4.86
N ASN A 5 8.29 -2.47 4.64
CA ASN A 5 8.10 -1.30 3.78
C ASN A 5 8.80 -0.04 4.32
N LEU A 6 8.81 0.15 5.64
CA LEU A 6 9.50 1.28 6.26
C LEU A 6 11.02 1.13 6.17
N LEU A 7 11.55 -0.10 6.24
CA LEU A 7 12.97 -0.38 5.99
C LEU A 7 13.35 -0.01 4.55
N GLU A 8 12.51 -0.27 3.57
CA GLU A 8 12.78 0.14 2.19
C GLU A 8 12.82 1.68 2.05
N TRP A 9 11.93 2.42 2.72
CA TRP A 9 12.00 3.88 2.76
C TRP A 9 13.32 4.38 3.38
N LEU A 10 13.78 3.75 4.46
CA LEU A 10 15.08 4.06 5.07
C LEU A 10 16.25 3.79 4.10
N ARG A 11 16.21 2.68 3.35
CA ARG A 11 17.21 2.37 2.30
C ARG A 11 17.23 3.39 1.17
N LEU A 12 16.07 3.97 0.86
CA LEU A 12 15.94 5.07 -0.11
C LEU A 12 16.37 6.43 0.44
N GLY A 13 16.81 6.51 1.69
CA GLY A 13 17.34 7.73 2.31
C GLY A 13 16.33 8.53 3.13
N ALA A 14 15.13 7.99 3.39
CA ALA A 14 14.18 8.66 4.27
C ALA A 14 14.73 8.71 5.71
N ARG A 15 14.54 9.86 6.38
CA ARG A 15 14.97 10.02 7.77
C ARG A 15 14.00 9.32 8.72
N PRO A 16 14.49 8.52 9.70
CA PRO A 16 13.62 7.75 10.60
C PRO A 16 12.53 8.59 11.29
N LYS A 17 12.85 9.79 11.75
CA LYS A 17 11.92 10.72 12.43
C LYS A 17 10.77 11.22 11.54
N HIS A 18 10.87 11.07 10.23
CA HIS A 18 9.83 11.45 9.26
C HIS A 18 8.98 10.26 8.83
N LEU A 19 9.28 9.07 9.34
CA LEU A 19 8.54 7.85 9.03
C LEU A 19 7.59 7.49 10.17
N ALA A 20 6.42 7.05 9.77
CA ALA A 20 5.43 6.52 10.69
C ALA A 20 4.75 5.29 10.08
N GLY A 21 4.29 4.38 10.93
CA GLY A 21 3.55 3.19 10.53
C GLY A 21 2.44 2.85 11.49
N VAL A 22 1.44 2.16 10.97
CA VAL A 22 0.33 1.61 11.74
C VAL A 22 0.25 0.11 11.47
N GLU A 23 0.11 -0.67 12.53
CA GLU A 23 -0.11 -2.10 12.43
C GLU A 23 -1.21 -2.53 13.41
N LEU A 24 -2.18 -3.28 12.88
CA LEU A 24 -3.31 -3.77 13.67
C LEU A 24 -2.90 -4.90 14.61
N LEU A 25 -2.07 -5.82 14.13
CA LEU A 25 -1.72 -7.05 14.82
C LEU A 25 -0.55 -6.83 15.81
N PRO A 26 -0.73 -7.13 17.11
CA PRO A 26 0.30 -6.92 18.15
C PRO A 26 1.63 -7.59 17.81
N GLU A 27 1.59 -8.82 17.31
CA GLU A 27 2.80 -9.61 17.00
C GLU A 27 3.62 -8.96 15.89
N ARG A 28 2.96 -8.46 14.83
CA ARG A 28 3.62 -7.76 13.73
C ARG A 28 4.15 -6.40 14.17
N HIS A 29 3.40 -5.70 15.01
CA HIS A 29 3.84 -4.44 15.61
C HIS A 29 5.10 -4.65 16.46
N ALA A 30 5.15 -5.70 17.31
CA ALA A 30 6.31 -6.04 18.11
C ALA A 30 7.56 -6.33 17.25
N ILE A 31 7.39 -7.10 16.15
CA ILE A 31 8.48 -7.35 15.19
C ILE A 31 8.95 -6.03 14.55
N ALA A 32 8.03 -5.17 14.12
CA ALA A 32 8.37 -3.88 13.52
C ALA A 32 9.18 -3.01 14.50
N ARG A 33 8.84 -3.03 15.79
CA ARG A 33 9.59 -2.32 16.85
C ARG A 33 11.02 -2.82 17.02
N GLN A 34 11.26 -4.11 16.80
CA GLN A 34 12.59 -4.70 16.91
C GLN A 34 13.49 -4.36 15.71
N VAL A 35 12.90 -4.25 14.52
CA VAL A 35 13.70 -4.09 13.28
C VAL A 35 13.84 -2.63 12.84
N LEU A 36 12.99 -1.72 13.33
CA LEU A 36 12.99 -0.31 12.93
C LEU A 36 13.72 0.55 13.97
N PRO A 37 14.41 1.63 13.52
CA PRO A 37 15.02 2.59 14.43
C PRO A 37 13.99 3.18 15.41
N PRO A 38 14.36 3.45 16.68
CA PRO A 38 13.46 4.00 17.69
C PRO A 38 12.79 5.33 17.29
N ALA A 39 13.45 6.12 16.43
CA ALA A 39 12.92 7.39 15.93
C ALA A 39 11.76 7.25 14.92
N VAL A 40 11.46 6.03 14.44
CA VAL A 40 10.27 5.77 13.63
C VAL A 40 9.05 5.69 14.54
N THR A 41 8.02 6.48 14.24
CA THR A 41 6.77 6.43 15.00
C THR A 41 5.97 5.19 14.57
N LEU A 42 5.57 4.34 15.53
CA LEU A 42 4.72 3.19 15.27
C LEU A 42 3.51 3.22 16.19
N TRP A 43 2.32 3.13 15.58
CA TRP A 43 1.06 2.94 16.27
C TRP A 43 0.57 1.51 16.12
N GLN A 44 0.00 0.98 17.20
CA GLN A 44 -0.72 -0.28 17.16
C GLN A 44 -2.21 -0.02 17.20
N GLY A 45 -2.97 -0.65 16.33
CA GLY A 45 -4.43 -0.56 16.29
C GLY A 45 -5.02 -0.29 14.93
N ASP A 46 -6.33 0.04 14.94
CA ASP A 46 -7.08 0.36 13.74
C ASP A 46 -6.68 1.73 13.17
N ALA A 47 -6.11 1.71 11.97
CA ALA A 47 -5.68 2.92 11.28
C ALA A 47 -6.84 3.90 11.01
N SER A 48 -8.07 3.41 10.82
CA SER A 48 -9.23 4.27 10.53
C SER A 48 -9.69 5.14 11.70
N THR A 49 -9.23 4.82 12.93
CA THR A 49 -9.60 5.52 14.17
C THR A 49 -8.47 6.38 14.75
N LEU A 50 -7.29 6.38 14.11
CA LEU A 50 -6.17 7.13 14.63
C LEU A 50 -6.32 8.64 14.43
N ALA A 51 -6.07 9.38 15.49
CA ALA A 51 -6.04 10.83 15.49
C ALA A 51 -4.70 11.34 14.91
N ILE A 52 -4.51 11.17 13.61
CA ILE A 52 -3.40 11.79 12.87
C ILE A 52 -3.88 13.15 12.37
N GLU A 53 -3.06 14.17 12.56
CA GLU A 53 -3.39 15.54 12.16
C GLU A 53 -3.66 15.61 10.65
N PRO A 54 -4.80 16.20 10.23
CA PRO A 54 -5.14 16.38 8.82
C PRO A 54 -4.07 17.19 8.08
N GLY A 55 -3.75 16.76 6.86
CA GLY A 55 -2.77 17.46 6.01
C GLY A 55 -1.33 17.41 6.51
N SER A 56 -1.00 16.52 7.45
CA SER A 56 0.34 16.44 8.07
C SER A 56 1.30 15.46 7.36
N ARG A 57 0.86 14.77 6.32
CA ARG A 57 1.65 13.74 5.63
C ARG A 57 1.78 14.06 4.15
N ASP A 58 3.02 14.14 3.66
CA ASP A 58 3.29 14.31 2.23
C ASP A 58 2.91 13.05 1.46
N ILE A 59 3.18 11.87 2.04
CA ILE A 59 2.91 10.56 1.43
C ILE A 59 2.26 9.65 2.47
N VAL A 60 1.12 9.07 2.11
CA VAL A 60 0.48 7.98 2.83
C VAL A 60 0.56 6.72 1.99
N CYS A 61 1.16 5.65 2.52
CA CYS A 61 1.37 4.41 1.75
C CYS A 61 0.44 3.30 2.24
N GLN A 62 -0.12 2.55 1.30
CA GLN A 62 -0.71 1.25 1.57
C GLN A 62 -0.18 0.19 0.60
N HIS A 63 0.10 -1.00 1.11
CA HIS A 63 0.56 -2.14 0.33
C HIS A 63 -0.27 -3.36 0.69
N THR A 64 -1.14 -3.80 -0.22
CA THR A 64 -2.02 -4.99 -0.09
C THR A 64 -2.89 -5.00 1.17
N VAL A 65 -3.32 -3.83 1.66
CA VAL A 65 -4.22 -3.71 2.79
C VAL A 65 -5.66 -3.83 2.34
N PHE A 66 -6.06 -3.10 1.29
CA PHE A 66 -7.45 -3.03 0.85
C PHE A 66 -7.97 -4.33 0.24
N SER A 67 -7.09 -5.14 -0.32
CA SER A 67 -7.45 -6.49 -0.76
C SER A 67 -7.86 -7.43 0.40
N SER A 68 -7.41 -7.16 1.62
CA SER A 68 -7.79 -7.92 2.81
C SER A 68 -9.00 -7.32 3.54
N LEU A 69 -9.53 -6.19 3.08
CA LEU A 69 -10.72 -5.55 3.65
C LEU A 69 -11.97 -6.00 2.89
N LEU A 70 -12.66 -6.99 3.44
CA LEU A 70 -13.90 -7.51 2.86
C LEU A 70 -15.11 -6.64 3.19
N ASP A 71 -15.08 -5.88 4.30
CA ASP A 71 -16.08 -4.89 4.68
C ASP A 71 -15.85 -3.58 3.92
N ASP A 72 -16.81 -3.22 3.07
CA ASP A 72 -16.77 -2.01 2.25
C ASP A 72 -16.89 -0.73 3.07
N ALA A 73 -17.67 -0.73 4.15
CA ALA A 73 -17.80 0.42 5.02
C ALA A 73 -16.48 0.71 5.76
N PHE A 74 -15.80 -0.34 6.21
CA PHE A 74 -14.47 -0.20 6.81
C PHE A 74 -13.44 0.33 5.79
N ALA A 75 -13.44 -0.22 4.57
CA ALA A 75 -12.55 0.25 3.51
C ALA A 75 -12.77 1.74 3.17
N GLN A 76 -14.03 2.20 3.16
CA GLN A 76 -14.37 3.61 2.95
C GLN A 76 -13.86 4.49 4.09
N ARG A 77 -14.07 4.09 5.35
CA ARG A 77 -13.57 4.84 6.53
C ARG A 77 -12.06 4.96 6.51
N LEU A 78 -11.35 3.88 6.22
CA LEU A 78 -9.89 3.89 6.13
C LEU A 78 -9.40 4.80 4.98
N ALA A 79 -10.01 4.70 3.80
CA ALA A 79 -9.66 5.56 2.67
C ALA A 79 -9.89 7.04 2.99
N ALA A 80 -11.00 7.38 3.65
CA ALA A 80 -11.30 8.74 4.08
C ALA A 80 -10.25 9.27 5.09
N ALA A 81 -9.89 8.45 6.10
CA ALA A 81 -8.85 8.79 7.06
C ALA A 81 -7.50 9.03 6.37
N MET A 82 -7.08 8.12 5.51
CA MET A 82 -5.84 8.27 4.73
C MET A 82 -5.84 9.56 3.92
N TRP A 83 -6.98 9.89 3.28
CA TRP A 83 -7.09 11.11 2.47
C TRP A 83 -7.03 12.38 3.31
N GLN A 84 -7.59 12.35 4.52
CA GLN A 84 -7.47 13.46 5.47
C GLN A 84 -6.02 13.72 5.88
N TRP A 85 -5.24 12.69 6.14
CA TRP A 85 -3.83 12.83 6.56
C TRP A 85 -2.94 13.44 5.48
N VAL A 86 -3.26 13.22 4.20
CA VAL A 86 -2.45 13.72 3.08
C VAL A 86 -2.48 15.25 3.02
N ALA A 87 -1.30 15.87 2.96
CA ALA A 87 -1.13 17.30 2.74
C ALA A 87 -1.57 17.73 1.32
N PRO A 88 -2.00 18.98 1.13
CA PRO A 88 -2.18 19.55 -0.20
C PRO A 88 -0.88 19.39 -1.03
N GLY A 89 -0.99 18.90 -2.25
CA GLY A 89 0.18 18.58 -3.10
C GLY A 89 0.84 17.22 -2.83
N GLY A 90 0.52 16.58 -1.72
CA GLY A 90 0.92 15.21 -1.40
C GLY A 90 0.05 14.15 -2.07
N GLY A 91 0.12 12.90 -1.61
CA GLY A 91 -0.70 11.84 -2.16
C GLY A 91 -0.65 10.51 -1.44
N VAL A 92 -1.52 9.60 -1.87
CA VAL A 92 -1.50 8.22 -1.43
C VAL A 92 -0.72 7.38 -2.45
N LEU A 93 0.31 6.67 -1.99
CA LEU A 93 0.99 5.64 -2.76
C LEU A 93 0.25 4.32 -2.53
N TRP A 94 -0.39 3.87 -3.57
CA TRP A 94 -1.24 2.68 -3.58
C TRP A 94 -0.54 1.52 -4.28
N TYR A 95 -0.48 0.37 -3.62
CA TYR A 95 -0.05 -0.88 -4.23
C TYR A 95 -0.98 -2.01 -3.81
N ASP A 96 -1.70 -2.60 -4.76
CA ASP A 96 -2.59 -3.74 -4.49
C ASP A 96 -2.83 -4.56 -5.77
N PHE A 97 -3.29 -5.80 -5.61
CA PHE A 97 -3.63 -6.64 -6.76
C PHE A 97 -5.08 -6.41 -7.21
N THR A 98 -5.29 -6.59 -8.53
CA THR A 98 -6.56 -6.26 -9.19
C THR A 98 -7.35 -7.49 -9.63
N VAL A 99 -6.78 -8.67 -9.46
CA VAL A 99 -7.33 -9.94 -9.96
C VAL A 99 -7.81 -10.78 -8.78
N GLU A 100 -9.03 -11.29 -8.88
CA GLU A 100 -9.57 -12.22 -7.87
C GLU A 100 -8.72 -13.48 -7.74
N ASN A 101 -8.55 -13.95 -6.52
CA ASN A 101 -7.93 -15.22 -6.23
C ASN A 101 -9.00 -16.21 -5.72
N PRO A 102 -9.57 -17.06 -6.59
CA PRO A 102 -10.66 -17.97 -6.19
C PRO A 102 -10.25 -19.02 -5.15
N ARG A 103 -8.94 -19.16 -4.90
CA ARG A 103 -8.40 -20.10 -3.90
C ARG A 103 -8.17 -19.47 -2.53
N ASN A 104 -8.41 -18.18 -2.40
CA ASN A 104 -8.25 -17.47 -1.12
C ASN A 104 -9.44 -16.53 -0.91
N PRO A 105 -10.45 -16.96 -0.12
CA PRO A 105 -11.64 -16.16 0.15
C PRO A 105 -11.37 -14.98 1.11
N ASP A 106 -10.22 -14.96 1.81
CA ASP A 106 -9.86 -13.91 2.76
C ASP A 106 -9.37 -12.62 2.09
N VAL A 107 -9.28 -12.64 0.76
CA VAL A 107 -8.83 -11.48 -0.03
C VAL A 107 -9.65 -11.35 -1.30
N ARG A 108 -9.83 -10.11 -1.75
CA ARG A 108 -10.46 -9.80 -3.04
C ARG A 108 -9.60 -8.84 -3.86
N GLY A 109 -9.65 -8.97 -5.18
CA GLY A 109 -8.99 -8.03 -6.07
C GLY A 109 -9.57 -6.61 -5.92
N VAL A 110 -8.69 -5.61 -6.00
CA VAL A 110 -9.11 -4.19 -5.93
C VAL A 110 -8.90 -3.55 -7.30
N PRO A 111 -9.92 -3.57 -8.18
CA PRO A 111 -9.81 -2.96 -9.51
C PRO A 111 -9.66 -1.44 -9.41
N LEU A 112 -9.06 -0.82 -10.43
CA LEU A 112 -8.82 0.62 -10.45
C LEU A 112 -10.10 1.45 -10.31
N ALA A 113 -11.23 0.94 -10.80
CA ALA A 113 -12.55 1.58 -10.62
C ALA A 113 -12.90 1.73 -9.13
N ARG A 114 -12.63 0.70 -8.32
CA ARG A 114 -12.83 0.74 -6.87
C ARG A 114 -11.88 1.74 -6.19
N VAL A 115 -10.61 1.78 -6.61
CA VAL A 115 -9.66 2.78 -6.09
C VAL A 115 -10.16 4.20 -6.35
N ARG A 116 -10.67 4.46 -7.56
CA ARG A 116 -11.24 5.78 -7.90
C ARG A 116 -12.50 6.10 -7.09
N ALA A 117 -13.34 5.11 -6.80
CA ALA A 117 -14.52 5.29 -5.94
C ALA A 117 -14.15 5.61 -4.48
N LEU A 118 -13.08 5.01 -3.97
CA LEU A 118 -12.55 5.29 -2.62
C LEU A 118 -11.89 6.67 -2.51
N PHE A 119 -11.31 7.19 -3.61
CA PHE A 119 -10.62 8.48 -3.65
C PHE A 119 -11.12 9.35 -4.80
N PRO A 120 -12.40 9.79 -4.79
CA PRO A 120 -13.02 10.46 -5.93
C PRO A 120 -12.40 11.82 -6.28
N GLN A 121 -11.72 12.45 -5.31
CA GLN A 121 -11.07 13.76 -5.49
C GLN A 121 -9.61 13.65 -5.95
N ALA A 122 -9.06 12.42 -6.04
CA ALA A 122 -7.65 12.21 -6.36
C ALA A 122 -7.35 12.34 -7.85
N ARG A 123 -6.21 12.95 -8.18
CA ARG A 123 -5.60 12.84 -9.50
C ARG A 123 -4.85 11.52 -9.59
N VAL A 124 -5.40 10.55 -10.32
CA VAL A 124 -4.89 9.17 -10.36
C VAL A 124 -3.91 9.00 -11.52
N ARG A 125 -2.65 8.67 -11.20
CA ARG A 125 -1.65 8.13 -12.13
C ARG A 125 -1.35 6.70 -11.73
N TRP A 126 -1.29 5.78 -12.67
CA TRP A 126 -1.14 4.37 -12.34
C TRP A 126 -0.42 3.58 -13.42
N GLN A 127 0.14 2.44 -13.02
CA GLN A 127 0.72 1.44 -13.92
C GLN A 127 0.51 0.03 -13.38
N ARG A 128 0.44 -0.94 -14.27
CA ARG A 128 0.48 -2.34 -13.86
C ARG A 128 1.91 -2.74 -13.54
N VAL A 129 2.07 -3.44 -12.42
CA VAL A 129 3.35 -3.92 -11.93
C VAL A 129 3.21 -5.35 -11.44
N THR A 130 4.32 -6.00 -11.13
CA THR A 130 4.39 -7.31 -10.47
C THR A 130 3.78 -8.44 -11.28
N LEU A 131 4.64 -9.28 -11.80
CA LEU A 131 4.27 -10.51 -12.50
C LEU A 131 3.36 -11.37 -11.61
N ALA A 132 2.30 -11.93 -12.20
CA ALA A 132 1.36 -12.78 -11.49
C ALA A 132 2.08 -13.83 -10.64
N PRO A 133 1.83 -13.93 -9.32
CA PRO A 133 2.59 -14.81 -8.42
C PRO A 133 2.69 -16.27 -8.85
N PRO A 134 1.63 -16.90 -9.43
CA PRO A 134 1.75 -18.27 -9.95
C PRO A 134 2.75 -18.39 -11.11
N ILE A 135 2.78 -17.38 -12.00
CA ILE A 135 3.73 -17.34 -13.11
C ILE A 135 5.14 -17.07 -12.58
N ALA A 136 5.29 -16.06 -11.71
CA ALA A 136 6.57 -15.72 -11.09
C ALA A 136 7.22 -16.94 -10.43
N ARG A 137 6.46 -17.69 -9.63
CA ARG A 137 6.97 -18.91 -8.98
C ARG A 137 7.43 -19.98 -9.98
N ARG A 138 6.75 -20.15 -11.11
CA ARG A 138 7.12 -21.12 -12.14
C ARG A 138 8.40 -20.70 -12.88
N VAL A 139 8.42 -19.47 -13.38
CA VAL A 139 9.56 -18.97 -14.17
C VAL A 139 10.83 -18.87 -13.33
N CYS A 140 10.74 -18.43 -12.06
CA CYS A 140 11.88 -18.35 -11.17
C CYS A 140 12.43 -19.72 -10.75
N ARG A 141 11.61 -20.78 -10.76
CA ARG A 141 12.10 -22.16 -10.57
C ARG A 141 12.99 -22.63 -11.73
N VAL A 142 12.70 -22.16 -12.94
CA VAL A 142 13.55 -22.47 -14.11
C VAL A 142 14.81 -21.62 -14.05
N HIS A 143 14.67 -20.30 -13.99
CA HIS A 143 15.77 -19.37 -13.81
C HIS A 143 15.31 -17.99 -13.35
N PRO A 144 15.90 -17.37 -12.30
CA PRO A 144 15.48 -16.05 -11.81
C PRO A 144 15.53 -14.93 -12.88
N CYS A 145 16.46 -14.99 -13.84
CA CYS A 145 16.58 -14.01 -14.92
C CYS A 145 15.37 -13.99 -15.87
N LEU A 146 14.49 -15.01 -15.84
CA LEU A 146 13.27 -15.02 -16.61
C LEU A 146 12.20 -14.08 -16.03
N TYR A 147 12.29 -13.73 -14.74
CA TYR A 147 11.31 -12.84 -14.12
C TYR A 147 11.17 -11.49 -14.85
N PRO A 148 12.24 -10.71 -15.11
CA PRO A 148 12.12 -9.44 -15.81
C PRO A 148 11.58 -9.61 -17.24
N VAL A 149 11.90 -10.68 -17.94
CA VAL A 149 11.41 -10.97 -19.29
C VAL A 149 9.88 -11.12 -19.27
N PHE A 150 9.35 -11.98 -18.41
CA PHE A 150 7.90 -12.17 -18.31
C PHE A 150 7.21 -10.96 -17.68
N ASN A 151 7.86 -10.27 -16.73
CA ASN A 151 7.33 -9.06 -16.12
C ASN A 151 7.32 -7.86 -17.10
N ALA A 152 8.05 -7.91 -18.21
CA ALA A 152 7.95 -6.90 -19.26
C ALA A 152 6.58 -6.90 -19.97
N LEU A 153 5.84 -8.02 -19.92
CA LEU A 153 4.53 -8.18 -20.55
C LEU A 153 3.42 -7.65 -19.62
N PRO A 154 2.75 -6.51 -19.92
CA PRO A 154 1.77 -5.89 -19.02
C PRO A 154 0.56 -6.76 -18.70
N LEU A 155 0.16 -7.66 -19.61
CA LEU A 155 -0.96 -8.58 -19.44
C LEU A 155 -0.71 -9.64 -18.37
N LEU A 156 0.55 -9.92 -18.06
CA LEU A 156 0.93 -10.87 -17.01
C LEU A 156 1.07 -10.23 -15.62
N ARG A 157 0.90 -8.91 -15.53
CA ARG A 157 0.99 -8.17 -14.28
C ARG A 157 -0.37 -8.10 -13.61
N THR A 158 -0.40 -8.40 -12.32
CA THR A 158 -1.64 -8.49 -11.53
C THR A 158 -1.81 -7.37 -10.51
N HIS A 159 -0.77 -6.60 -10.23
CA HIS A 159 -0.84 -5.51 -9.27
C HIS A 159 -0.88 -4.15 -9.98
N VAL A 160 -1.47 -3.19 -9.30
CA VAL A 160 -1.45 -1.77 -9.67
C VAL A 160 -0.62 -1.01 -8.66
N LEU A 161 0.36 -0.27 -9.16
CA LEU A 161 0.99 0.82 -8.43
C LEU A 161 0.34 2.12 -8.90
N ALA A 162 -0.26 2.87 -7.97
CA ALA A 162 -0.88 4.13 -8.30
C ALA A 162 -0.43 5.25 -7.35
N TRP A 163 -0.34 6.45 -7.91
CA TRP A 163 -0.23 7.70 -7.18
C TRP A 163 -1.57 8.41 -7.21
N LEU A 164 -2.15 8.61 -6.05
CA LEU A 164 -3.43 9.29 -5.85
C LEU A 164 -3.12 10.69 -5.30
N GLY A 165 -2.82 11.61 -6.20
CA GLY A 165 -2.36 12.96 -5.84
C GLY A 165 -3.49 13.85 -5.31
N LYS A 166 -3.26 14.53 -4.20
CA LYS A 166 -4.15 15.54 -3.65
C LYS A 166 -3.84 16.88 -4.29
N PRO A 167 -4.83 17.54 -4.91
CA PRO A 167 -4.61 18.86 -5.48
C PRO A 167 -4.08 19.84 -4.43
N VAL A 168 -3.20 20.75 -4.87
CA VAL A 168 -2.88 21.95 -4.06
C VAL A 168 -4.16 22.78 -4.01
N GLY A 169 -4.66 23.07 -2.82
CA GLY A 169 -5.82 23.96 -2.67
C GLY A 169 -5.56 25.29 -3.39
N ARG A 170 -6.58 25.78 -4.08
CA ARG A 170 -6.56 27.13 -4.63
C ARG A 170 -6.68 28.14 -3.52
#